data_6a4071f49816040aa23f53efaf88c7bb
#
_entry.id   6a4071f49816040aa23f53efaf88c7bb
#
_cell.length_a   1.000
_cell.length_b   1.000
_cell.length_c   1.000
_cell.angle_alpha   90.00
_cell.angle_beta   90.00
_cell.angle_gamma   90.00
#
_symmetry.space_group_name_H-M   'P 1'
#
loop_
_entity.id
_entity.type
_entity.pdbx_description
1 polymer ?
#
loop_
_entity_poly.entity_id
_entity_poly.type
_entity_poly.pdbx_seq_one_letter_code
_entity_poly.pdbx_strand_id
1 'polypeptide(L)'
;MSLERKFGPEKARDSTAARLAIFQEKGNTKMEIMDWLKSPEGYIGQNRSIPPEYKAKAQRLCWEYNNTAPDQQERRREILNQLFGSCHPLTFIEPSFHCDYGFNIHTYGLTVINYNCIILDTSPVHIGAGAFIAPGVCLSCAGHSVNPEQRTEGISTSKPIVLEENVWIGANAVVCGGVTIGKGSVIGAGSVVLHDIPAGVVAAGVPCRPIRPVTEKDRIPLEKMAF
;
A
#
# COMPACT_ATOMS: atom_id res chain seq x y z
N MET A 1 -27.36 -21.60 -21.85
CA MET A 1 -28.54 -20.99 -21.19
C MET A 1 -28.06 -19.69 -20.55
N SER A 2 -28.37 -18.53 -21.14
CA SER A 2 -27.78 -17.24 -20.76
C SER A 2 -28.32 -16.75 -19.42
N LEU A 3 -27.45 -16.07 -18.64
CA LEU A 3 -27.71 -15.49 -17.32
C LEU A 3 -28.83 -14.43 -17.31
N GLU A 4 -29.25 -13.93 -18.45
CA GLU A 4 -30.29 -12.90 -18.58
C GLU A 4 -31.73 -13.33 -18.23
N ARG A 5 -31.98 -14.62 -18.06
CA ARG A 5 -33.34 -15.12 -17.76
C ARG A 5 -33.71 -15.18 -16.28
N LYS A 6 -32.81 -14.84 -15.35
CA LYS A 6 -33.09 -14.96 -13.91
C LYS A 6 -33.37 -13.65 -13.18
N PHE A 7 -33.00 -12.51 -13.73
CA PHE A 7 -33.19 -11.23 -13.05
C PHE A 7 -33.62 -10.17 -14.09
N GLY A 8 -34.90 -9.78 -14.08
CA GLY A 8 -35.39 -8.72 -14.92
C GLY A 8 -34.71 -7.38 -14.64
N PRO A 9 -34.45 -6.53 -15.66
CA PRO A 9 -33.66 -5.30 -15.56
C PRO A 9 -34.27 -4.19 -14.69
N GLU A 10 -35.54 -4.27 -14.33
CA GLU A 10 -36.24 -3.23 -13.55
C GLU A 10 -35.95 -3.28 -12.04
N LYS A 11 -35.77 -4.44 -11.44
CA LYS A 11 -35.52 -4.56 -10.00
C LYS A 11 -34.09 -4.14 -9.57
N ALA A 12 -33.14 -4.17 -10.47
CA ALA A 12 -31.75 -3.77 -10.19
C ALA A 12 -31.57 -2.23 -10.15
N ARG A 13 -32.36 -1.48 -10.93
CA ARG A 13 -32.28 -0.02 -11.00
C ARG A 13 -32.88 0.69 -9.79
N ASP A 14 -33.95 0.15 -9.23
CA ASP A 14 -34.69 0.82 -8.12
C ASP A 14 -33.95 0.72 -6.77
N SER A 15 -33.22 -0.38 -6.55
CA SER A 15 -32.48 -0.55 -5.28
C SER A 15 -31.21 0.32 -5.19
N THR A 16 -30.59 0.64 -6.32
CA THR A 16 -29.35 1.43 -6.37
C THR A 16 -29.62 2.91 -6.17
N ALA A 17 -30.72 3.45 -6.77
CA ALA A 17 -31.10 4.84 -6.61
C ALA A 17 -31.61 5.13 -5.17
N ALA A 18 -32.40 4.23 -4.59
CA ALA A 18 -32.88 4.36 -3.22
C ALA A 18 -31.75 4.27 -2.18
N ARG A 19 -30.74 3.43 -2.39
CA ARG A 19 -29.57 3.31 -1.51
C ARG A 19 -28.62 4.51 -1.62
N LEU A 20 -28.48 5.09 -2.83
CA LEU A 20 -27.75 6.35 -3.03
C LEU A 20 -28.43 7.54 -2.32
N ALA A 21 -29.77 7.57 -2.28
CA ALA A 21 -30.52 8.61 -1.56
C ALA A 21 -30.32 8.52 -0.03
N ILE A 22 -30.25 7.32 0.55
CA ILE A 22 -30.01 7.11 1.99
C ILE A 22 -28.60 7.57 2.41
N PHE A 23 -27.62 7.50 1.51
CA PHE A 23 -26.27 8.02 1.76
C PHE A 23 -26.20 9.56 1.69
N GLN A 24 -27.10 10.19 0.96
CA GLN A 24 -27.19 11.66 0.83
C GLN A 24 -27.95 12.33 1.99
N GLU A 25 -28.82 11.61 2.72
CA GLU A 25 -29.67 12.18 3.78
C GLU A 25 -29.04 12.19 5.19
N LYS A 26 -27.94 11.47 5.42
CA LYS A 26 -27.22 11.62 6.68
C LYS A 26 -26.33 12.86 6.59
N GLY A 27 -26.90 13.99 7.05
CA GLY A 27 -26.25 15.29 7.14
C GLY A 27 -24.89 15.23 7.84
N ASN A 28 -23.85 15.04 7.05
CA ASN A 28 -22.48 15.31 7.41
C ASN A 28 -21.89 16.18 6.29
N THR A 29 -21.16 17.22 6.66
CA THR A 29 -20.27 17.96 5.77
C THR A 29 -19.67 16.98 4.76
N LYS A 30 -19.96 17.20 3.46
CA LYS A 30 -19.42 16.34 2.38
C LYS A 30 -17.91 16.34 2.47
N MET A 31 -17.35 15.31 3.11
CA MET A 31 -15.93 15.04 3.06
C MET A 31 -15.58 14.82 1.60
N GLU A 32 -14.59 15.55 1.08
CA GLU A 32 -14.17 15.38 -0.30
C GLU A 32 -13.54 14.00 -0.48
N ILE A 33 -13.59 13.45 -1.69
CA ILE A 33 -13.01 12.12 -1.99
C ILE A 33 -11.53 12.05 -1.55
N MET A 34 -10.80 13.16 -1.71
CA MET A 34 -9.40 13.24 -1.31
C MET A 34 -9.22 13.08 0.21
N ASP A 35 -10.14 13.57 1.03
CA ASP A 35 -10.08 13.41 2.49
C ASP A 35 -10.27 11.94 2.87
N TRP A 36 -11.18 11.23 2.19
CA TRP A 36 -11.35 9.78 2.38
C TRP A 36 -10.09 9.00 2.00
N LEU A 37 -9.49 9.29 0.84
CA LEU A 37 -8.28 8.62 0.37
C LEU A 37 -7.08 8.85 1.30
N LYS A 38 -7.03 9.98 2.00
CA LYS A 38 -5.97 10.34 2.96
C LYS A 38 -6.33 10.02 4.42
N SER A 39 -7.49 9.42 4.66
CA SER A 39 -7.94 9.10 6.01
C SER A 39 -6.98 8.14 6.72
N PRO A 40 -6.55 8.45 7.96
CA PRO A 40 -5.74 7.54 8.78
C PRO A 40 -6.52 6.30 9.24
N GLU A 41 -7.84 6.34 9.19
CA GLU A 41 -8.73 5.23 9.53
C GLU A 41 -9.00 4.31 8.34
N GLY A 42 -8.61 4.74 7.13
CA GLY A 42 -9.01 4.10 5.89
C GLY A 42 -10.45 4.46 5.49
N TYR A 43 -11.01 3.72 4.54
CA TYR A 43 -12.37 3.99 4.04
C TYR A 43 -13.04 2.74 3.47
N ILE A 44 -14.37 2.86 3.30
CA ILE A 44 -15.20 1.98 2.49
C ILE A 44 -15.92 2.87 1.48
N GLY A 45 -15.79 2.56 0.19
CA GLY A 45 -16.36 3.40 -0.86
C GLY A 45 -16.55 2.69 -2.19
N GLN A 46 -17.08 3.41 -3.17
CA GLN A 46 -17.21 2.92 -4.53
C GLN A 46 -16.03 3.37 -5.38
N ASN A 47 -15.29 2.43 -5.95
CA ASN A 47 -14.11 2.72 -6.79
C ASN A 47 -14.42 3.66 -7.96
N ARG A 48 -15.61 3.52 -8.56
CA ARG A 48 -16.03 4.36 -9.69
C ARG A 48 -16.24 5.84 -9.34
N SER A 49 -16.31 6.16 -8.05
CA SER A 49 -16.40 7.55 -7.57
C SER A 49 -15.05 8.25 -7.48
N ILE A 50 -13.94 7.50 -7.57
CA ILE A 50 -12.59 8.05 -7.49
C ILE A 50 -12.21 8.62 -8.87
N PRO A 51 -11.77 9.90 -8.94
CA PRO A 51 -11.36 10.52 -10.19
C PRO A 51 -10.25 9.72 -10.89
N PRO A 52 -10.43 9.31 -12.16
CA PRO A 52 -9.46 8.44 -12.85
C PRO A 52 -8.11 9.12 -13.10
N GLU A 53 -8.06 10.46 -13.09
CA GLU A 53 -6.84 11.25 -13.26
C GLU A 53 -5.80 11.00 -12.15
N TYR A 54 -6.20 10.62 -10.93
CA TYR A 54 -5.26 10.30 -9.85
C TYR A 54 -4.41 9.09 -10.22
N LYS A 55 -5.05 8.02 -10.68
CA LYS A 55 -4.35 6.80 -11.12
C LYS A 55 -3.58 7.04 -12.41
N ALA A 56 -4.13 7.75 -13.37
CA ALA A 56 -3.47 8.07 -14.62
C ALA A 56 -2.18 8.89 -14.40
N LYS A 57 -2.19 9.85 -13.46
CA LYS A 57 -0.98 10.61 -13.08
C LYS A 57 0.10 9.68 -12.52
N ALA A 58 -0.26 8.81 -11.57
CA ALA A 58 0.69 7.88 -10.96
C ALA A 58 1.26 6.90 -11.99
N GLN A 59 0.43 6.32 -12.84
CA GLN A 59 0.87 5.41 -13.91
C GLN A 59 1.89 6.08 -14.85
N ARG A 60 1.65 7.33 -15.25
CA ARG A 60 2.58 8.09 -16.11
C ARG A 60 3.91 8.34 -15.40
N LEU A 61 3.89 8.76 -14.13
CA LEU A 61 5.10 9.02 -13.36
C LEU A 61 5.89 7.73 -13.05
N CYS A 62 5.20 6.62 -12.74
CA CYS A 62 5.84 5.31 -12.59
C CYS A 62 6.49 4.84 -13.89
N TRP A 63 5.79 5.01 -15.03
CA TRP A 63 6.36 4.67 -16.33
C TRP A 63 7.63 5.50 -16.63
N GLU A 64 7.57 6.81 -16.40
CA GLU A 64 8.71 7.71 -16.60
C GLU A 64 9.88 7.33 -15.68
N TYR A 65 9.62 7.09 -14.39
CA TYR A 65 10.63 6.65 -13.43
C TYR A 65 11.33 5.36 -13.87
N ASN A 66 10.55 4.37 -14.25
CA ASN A 66 11.05 3.05 -14.63
C ASN A 66 11.85 3.07 -15.94
N ASN A 67 11.63 4.06 -16.80
CA ASN A 67 12.36 4.24 -18.07
C ASN A 67 13.44 5.33 -18.00
N THR A 68 13.63 5.99 -16.87
CA THR A 68 14.72 6.95 -16.67
C THR A 68 16.04 6.22 -16.48
N ALA A 69 17.06 6.60 -17.24
CA ALA A 69 18.39 5.97 -17.21
C ALA A 69 19.00 5.99 -15.79
N PRO A 70 19.78 4.96 -15.40
CA PRO A 70 20.31 4.83 -14.04
C PRO A 70 21.24 5.97 -13.60
N ASP A 71 21.92 6.63 -14.53
CA ASP A 71 22.79 7.78 -14.28
C ASP A 71 22.05 9.10 -14.10
N GLN A 72 20.76 9.17 -14.45
CA GLN A 72 19.93 10.36 -14.29
C GLN A 72 19.28 10.45 -12.90
N GLN A 73 20.08 10.43 -11.84
CA GLN A 73 19.62 10.39 -10.46
C GLN A 73 18.78 11.61 -10.06
N GLU A 74 19.13 12.80 -10.53
CA GLU A 74 18.35 14.03 -10.27
C GLU A 74 16.96 13.92 -10.89
N ARG A 75 16.84 13.45 -12.14
CA ARG A 75 15.55 13.25 -12.79
C ARG A 75 14.69 12.24 -12.06
N ARG A 76 15.26 11.12 -11.62
CA ARG A 76 14.55 10.14 -10.78
C ARG A 76 14.03 10.77 -9.51
N ARG A 77 14.84 11.61 -8.85
CA ARG A 77 14.44 12.33 -7.63
C ARG A 77 13.27 13.28 -7.88
N GLU A 78 13.31 14.06 -8.96
CA GLU A 78 12.22 14.95 -9.35
C GLU A 78 10.91 14.19 -9.55
N ILE A 79 10.96 13.04 -10.22
CA ILE A 79 9.77 12.21 -10.46
C ILE A 79 9.20 11.70 -9.14
N LEU A 80 10.04 11.20 -8.23
CA LEU A 80 9.58 10.74 -6.92
C LEU A 80 8.96 11.86 -6.08
N ASN A 81 9.51 13.07 -6.13
CA ASN A 81 8.94 14.23 -5.45
C ASN A 81 7.58 14.67 -6.02
N GLN A 82 7.31 14.38 -7.31
CA GLN A 82 6.00 14.62 -7.93
C GLN A 82 5.00 13.50 -7.66
N LEU A 83 5.51 12.28 -7.42
CA LEU A 83 4.71 11.08 -7.26
C LEU A 83 4.27 10.90 -5.79
N PHE A 84 5.20 10.99 -4.84
CA PHE A 84 4.95 10.70 -3.43
C PHE A 84 4.30 11.87 -2.69
N GLY A 85 3.49 11.57 -1.68
CA GLY A 85 2.96 12.58 -0.76
C GLY A 85 4.06 13.26 0.03
N SER A 86 5.06 12.49 0.48
CA SER A 86 6.34 13.01 0.98
C SER A 86 7.46 12.01 0.68
N CYS A 87 8.56 12.50 0.11
CA CYS A 87 9.72 11.69 -0.28
C CYS A 87 10.97 12.24 0.40
N HIS A 88 11.47 11.51 1.43
CA HIS A 88 12.70 11.92 2.09
C HIS A 88 13.90 11.86 1.13
N PRO A 89 14.89 12.78 1.19
CA PRO A 89 16.05 12.80 0.28
C PRO A 89 16.88 11.50 0.27
N LEU A 90 16.87 10.73 1.35
CA LEU A 90 17.54 9.42 1.45
C LEU A 90 16.62 8.24 1.09
N THR A 91 15.61 8.47 0.24
CA THR A 91 14.79 7.39 -0.31
C THR A 91 15.37 6.93 -1.63
N PHE A 92 15.69 5.64 -1.73
CA PHE A 92 16.23 4.98 -2.91
C PHE A 92 15.23 3.91 -3.38
N ILE A 93 14.88 3.93 -4.67
CA ILE A 93 13.94 2.98 -5.25
C ILE A 93 14.59 2.38 -6.50
N GLU A 94 14.60 1.05 -6.58
CA GLU A 94 15.02 0.36 -7.78
C GLU A 94 13.84 0.09 -8.73
N PRO A 95 14.00 0.25 -10.03
CA PRO A 95 12.99 -0.15 -11.01
C PRO A 95 12.80 -1.69 -11.05
N SER A 96 11.63 -2.21 -11.43
CA SER A 96 10.43 -1.43 -11.69
C SER A 96 9.65 -1.21 -10.41
N PHE A 97 9.05 -0.01 -10.30
CA PHE A 97 8.21 0.38 -9.17
C PHE A 97 6.83 0.75 -9.68
N HIS A 98 5.78 0.34 -8.95
CA HIS A 98 4.39 0.67 -9.27
C HIS A 98 3.61 1.06 -8.02
N CYS A 99 2.68 2.00 -8.18
CA CYS A 99 1.74 2.37 -7.14
C CYS A 99 0.37 2.75 -7.73
N ASP A 100 -0.66 2.87 -6.88
CA ASP A 100 -2.00 3.28 -7.33
C ASP A 100 -2.09 4.80 -7.53
N TYR A 101 -1.71 5.59 -6.53
CA TYR A 101 -1.81 7.06 -6.57
C TYR A 101 -0.48 7.77 -6.29
N GLY A 102 0.38 7.21 -5.49
CA GLY A 102 1.65 7.76 -5.06
C GLY A 102 1.52 8.81 -3.96
N PHE A 103 0.51 9.69 -4.02
CA PHE A 103 0.34 10.78 -3.04
C PHE A 103 0.07 10.31 -1.61
N ASN A 104 -0.24 9.04 -1.40
CA ASN A 104 -0.40 8.43 -0.08
C ASN A 104 0.86 7.72 0.42
N ILE A 105 1.96 7.74 -0.33
CA ILE A 105 3.23 7.15 0.10
C ILE A 105 4.07 8.22 0.78
N HIS A 106 4.51 7.93 2.01
CA HIS A 106 5.28 8.85 2.84
C HIS A 106 6.52 8.14 3.39
N THR A 107 7.71 8.68 3.11
CA THR A 107 8.99 8.19 3.63
C THR A 107 9.62 9.21 4.58
N TYR A 108 10.17 8.77 5.72
CA TYR A 108 10.60 9.64 6.81
C TYR A 108 12.11 9.61 7.09
N GLY A 109 12.90 8.91 6.28
CA GLY A 109 14.35 8.80 6.43
C GLY A 109 14.98 7.92 5.38
N LEU A 110 16.16 7.36 5.69
CA LEU A 110 16.76 6.36 4.83
C LEU A 110 15.75 5.24 4.55
N THR A 111 15.44 5.05 3.29
CA THR A 111 14.49 4.03 2.82
C THR A 111 15.05 3.41 1.55
N VAL A 112 15.14 2.09 1.53
CA VAL A 112 15.54 1.33 0.34
C VAL A 112 14.36 0.47 -0.09
N ILE A 113 13.82 0.74 -1.28
CA ILE A 113 12.79 -0.05 -1.95
C ILE A 113 13.45 -0.73 -3.14
N ASN A 114 13.55 -2.04 -3.09
CA ASN A 114 14.27 -2.83 -4.09
C ASN A 114 13.39 -3.13 -5.32
N TYR A 115 13.93 -3.89 -6.28
CA TYR A 115 13.33 -4.18 -7.58
C TYR A 115 11.92 -4.78 -7.51
N ASN A 116 11.06 -4.40 -8.45
CA ASN A 116 9.73 -4.97 -8.66
C ASN A 116 8.77 -4.82 -7.46
N CYS A 117 8.95 -3.80 -6.63
CA CYS A 117 8.03 -3.53 -5.53
C CYS A 117 6.76 -2.83 -6.00
N ILE A 118 5.64 -3.18 -5.36
CA ILE A 118 4.32 -2.61 -5.62
C ILE A 118 3.75 -2.03 -4.33
N ILE A 119 3.26 -0.79 -4.38
CA ILE A 119 2.56 -0.16 -3.27
C ILE A 119 1.17 0.27 -3.73
N LEU A 120 0.13 -0.47 -3.34
CA LEU A 120 -1.26 -0.11 -3.64
C LEU A 120 -1.76 0.86 -2.57
N ASP A 121 -1.38 2.12 -2.73
CA ASP A 121 -1.58 3.22 -1.77
C ASP A 121 -2.98 3.85 -1.85
N THR A 122 -4.01 3.03 -1.87
CA THR A 122 -5.40 3.52 -1.80
C THR A 122 -5.74 4.17 -0.44
N SER A 123 -4.95 3.93 0.60
CA SER A 123 -4.87 4.63 1.88
C SER A 123 -3.41 4.96 2.20
N PRO A 124 -3.11 5.79 3.21
CA PRO A 124 -1.75 6.17 3.56
C PRO A 124 -0.83 4.98 3.85
N VAL A 125 0.39 5.03 3.29
CA VAL A 125 1.50 4.11 3.57
C VAL A 125 2.64 4.93 4.16
N HIS A 126 2.89 4.72 5.44
CA HIS A 126 3.95 5.40 6.19
C HIS A 126 5.16 4.48 6.33
N ILE A 127 6.32 4.94 5.87
CA ILE A 127 7.57 4.18 5.88
C ILE A 127 8.61 4.92 6.72
N GLY A 128 8.84 4.39 7.92
CA GLY A 128 9.78 4.92 8.91
C GLY A 128 11.23 4.91 8.44
N ALA A 129 12.08 5.69 9.10
CA ALA A 129 13.50 5.77 8.80
C ALA A 129 14.21 4.43 8.99
N GLY A 130 15.19 4.12 8.13
CA GLY A 130 15.94 2.87 8.18
C GLY A 130 15.18 1.65 7.64
N ALA A 131 14.13 1.87 6.85
CA ALA A 131 13.37 0.79 6.24
C ALA A 131 14.10 0.17 5.04
N PHE A 132 14.18 -1.17 5.02
CA PHE A 132 14.69 -1.94 3.90
C PHE A 132 13.60 -2.86 3.37
N ILE A 133 13.18 -2.64 2.13
CA ILE A 133 12.10 -3.37 1.44
C ILE A 133 12.73 -4.14 0.29
N ALA A 134 12.79 -5.46 0.43
CA ALA A 134 13.47 -6.36 -0.51
C ALA A 134 12.67 -6.53 -1.82
N PRO A 135 13.26 -7.15 -2.87
CA PRO A 135 12.62 -7.28 -4.18
C PRO A 135 11.26 -7.98 -4.13
N GLY A 136 10.32 -7.51 -4.96
CA GLY A 136 9.03 -8.13 -5.16
C GLY A 136 8.04 -7.97 -4.00
N VAL A 137 8.32 -7.11 -3.03
CA VAL A 137 7.41 -6.84 -1.91
C VAL A 137 6.17 -6.11 -2.41
N CYS A 138 5.02 -6.52 -1.91
CA CYS A 138 3.73 -5.86 -2.14
C CYS A 138 3.17 -5.29 -0.82
N LEU A 139 2.99 -3.96 -0.76
CA LEU A 139 2.24 -3.29 0.30
C LEU A 139 0.86 -2.95 -0.25
N SER A 140 -0.21 -3.58 0.23
CA SER A 140 -1.55 -3.44 -0.33
C SER A 140 -2.54 -2.88 0.70
N CYS A 141 -2.79 -1.57 0.64
CA CYS A 141 -3.89 -0.95 1.39
C CYS A 141 -5.26 -1.38 0.84
N ALA A 142 -5.31 -1.71 -0.46
CA ALA A 142 -6.52 -1.99 -1.19
C ALA A 142 -7.18 -3.32 -0.82
N GLY A 143 -8.50 -3.30 -0.72
CA GLY A 143 -9.35 -4.46 -0.56
C GLY A 143 -10.68 -4.28 -1.26
N HIS A 144 -11.45 -5.35 -1.35
CA HIS A 144 -12.80 -5.37 -1.91
C HIS A 144 -13.77 -6.04 -0.93
N SER A 145 -15.07 -5.76 -1.10
CA SER A 145 -16.07 -6.52 -0.35
C SER A 145 -15.95 -8.01 -0.66
N VAL A 146 -15.94 -8.84 0.40
CA VAL A 146 -15.99 -10.31 0.25
C VAL A 146 -17.35 -10.77 -0.27
N ASN A 147 -18.41 -9.95 -0.08
CA ASN A 147 -19.70 -10.20 -0.68
C ASN A 147 -19.63 -10.00 -2.21
N PRO A 148 -19.98 -11.00 -3.05
CA PRO A 148 -19.81 -10.92 -4.49
C PRO A 148 -20.70 -9.86 -5.16
N GLU A 149 -21.90 -9.62 -4.66
CA GLU A 149 -22.81 -8.60 -5.19
C GLU A 149 -22.24 -7.19 -4.97
N GLN A 150 -21.84 -6.89 -3.75
CA GLN A 150 -21.20 -5.61 -3.40
C GLN A 150 -19.89 -5.40 -4.18
N ARG A 151 -19.08 -6.46 -4.36
CA ARG A 151 -17.85 -6.37 -5.16
C ARG A 151 -18.14 -6.02 -6.61
N THR A 152 -19.19 -6.60 -7.20
CA THR A 152 -19.65 -6.27 -8.56
C THR A 152 -20.19 -4.84 -8.65
N GLU A 153 -20.80 -4.31 -7.58
CA GLU A 153 -21.21 -2.92 -7.45
C GLU A 153 -20.01 -1.95 -7.33
N GLY A 154 -18.81 -2.46 -7.17
CA GLY A 154 -17.57 -1.69 -7.03
C GLY A 154 -17.27 -1.22 -5.62
N ILE A 155 -17.88 -1.85 -4.60
CA ILE A 155 -17.56 -1.56 -3.20
C ILE A 155 -16.16 -2.09 -2.88
N SER A 156 -15.31 -1.19 -2.41
CA SER A 156 -13.95 -1.45 -1.97
C SER A 156 -13.71 -0.97 -0.56
N THR A 157 -12.70 -1.55 0.06
CA THR A 157 -12.19 -1.16 1.37
C THR A 157 -10.73 -0.76 1.23
N SER A 158 -10.27 0.11 2.09
CA SER A 158 -8.86 0.45 2.18
C SER A 158 -8.49 0.77 3.61
N LYS A 159 -7.29 0.35 4.03
CA LYS A 159 -6.75 0.68 5.36
C LYS A 159 -5.26 1.03 5.24
N PRO A 160 -4.78 1.99 6.03
CA PRO A 160 -3.37 2.38 6.04
C PRO A 160 -2.42 1.23 6.37
N ILE A 161 -1.17 1.38 5.95
CA ILE A 161 -0.04 0.52 6.36
C ILE A 161 1.01 1.40 7.02
N VAL A 162 1.55 0.93 8.14
CA VAL A 162 2.62 1.61 8.87
C VAL A 162 3.81 0.67 9.02
N LEU A 163 4.96 1.06 8.48
CA LEU A 163 6.25 0.47 8.78
C LEU A 163 6.95 1.45 9.73
N GLU A 164 7.19 1.03 10.97
CA GLU A 164 7.94 1.83 11.91
C GLU A 164 9.44 1.90 11.54
N GLU A 165 10.26 2.51 12.38
CA GLU A 165 11.68 2.68 12.11
C GLU A 165 12.44 1.34 12.05
N ASN A 166 13.45 1.25 11.18
CA ASN A 166 14.36 0.09 11.05
C ASN A 166 13.66 -1.24 10.75
N VAL A 167 12.54 -1.21 10.02
CA VAL A 167 11.86 -2.42 9.55
C VAL A 167 12.59 -2.99 8.33
N TRP A 168 12.80 -4.31 8.33
CA TRP A 168 13.26 -5.03 7.14
C TRP A 168 12.21 -6.01 6.66
N ILE A 169 11.80 -5.88 5.40
CA ILE A 169 10.83 -6.79 4.75
C ILE A 169 11.57 -7.64 3.72
N GLY A 170 11.55 -8.95 3.91
CA GLY A 170 12.16 -9.95 3.03
C GLY A 170 11.44 -10.05 1.68
N ALA A 171 12.16 -10.58 0.69
CA ALA A 171 11.71 -10.65 -0.70
C ALA A 171 10.35 -11.36 -0.86
N ASN A 172 9.53 -10.85 -1.79
CA ASN A 172 8.21 -11.38 -2.13
C ASN A 172 7.23 -11.48 -0.95
N ALA A 173 7.44 -10.73 0.13
CA ALA A 173 6.46 -10.63 1.19
C ALA A 173 5.29 -9.73 0.78
N VAL A 174 4.10 -10.03 1.32
CA VAL A 174 2.88 -9.24 1.13
C VAL A 174 2.43 -8.69 2.47
N VAL A 175 2.20 -7.37 2.55
CA VAL A 175 1.62 -6.71 3.72
C VAL A 175 0.24 -6.19 3.37
N CYS A 176 -0.78 -6.63 4.10
CA CYS A 176 -2.17 -6.23 3.87
C CYS A 176 -2.54 -4.94 4.59
N GLY A 177 -3.57 -4.27 4.10
CA GLY A 177 -4.07 -3.01 4.68
C GLY A 177 -4.52 -3.14 6.14
N GLY A 178 -4.21 -2.12 6.92
CA GLY A 178 -4.49 -2.03 8.36
C GLY A 178 -3.39 -2.59 9.24
N VAL A 179 -2.23 -2.97 8.67
CA VAL A 179 -1.11 -3.56 9.42
C VAL A 179 -0.10 -2.50 9.82
N THR A 180 0.32 -2.57 11.08
CA THR A 180 1.52 -1.89 11.60
C THR A 180 2.62 -2.92 11.83
N ILE A 181 3.82 -2.69 11.26
CA ILE A 181 5.02 -3.47 11.56
C ILE A 181 5.89 -2.66 12.49
N GLY A 182 6.07 -3.16 13.71
CA GLY A 182 6.77 -2.48 14.80
C GLY A 182 8.27 -2.31 14.54
N LYS A 183 8.83 -1.29 15.16
CA LYS A 183 10.22 -0.84 15.05
C LYS A 183 11.23 -2.00 15.18
N GLY A 184 12.21 -2.02 14.27
CA GLY A 184 13.32 -2.99 14.29
C GLY A 184 12.91 -4.42 13.99
N SER A 185 11.71 -4.67 13.50
CA SER A 185 11.26 -6.02 13.15
C SER A 185 11.67 -6.42 11.75
N VAL A 186 11.82 -7.72 11.58
CA VAL A 186 12.22 -8.38 10.34
C VAL A 186 11.10 -9.30 9.88
N ILE A 187 10.63 -9.12 8.65
CA ILE A 187 9.66 -10.01 8.00
C ILE A 187 10.41 -10.95 7.06
N GLY A 188 10.28 -12.24 7.27
CA GLY A 188 10.90 -13.27 6.42
C GLY A 188 10.35 -13.25 4.99
N ALA A 189 11.18 -13.66 4.02
CA ALA A 189 10.80 -13.71 2.62
C ALA A 189 9.56 -14.60 2.38
N GLY A 190 8.72 -14.23 1.40
CA GLY A 190 7.50 -14.95 1.04
C GLY A 190 6.38 -14.92 2.08
N SER A 191 6.50 -14.09 3.11
CA SER A 191 5.49 -13.98 4.18
C SER A 191 4.24 -13.23 3.74
N VAL A 192 3.08 -13.56 4.33
CA VAL A 192 1.83 -12.79 4.17
C VAL A 192 1.40 -12.22 5.52
N VAL A 193 1.57 -10.90 5.67
CA VAL A 193 1.30 -10.18 6.92
C VAL A 193 -0.13 -9.66 6.92
N LEU A 194 -0.98 -10.27 7.76
CA LEU A 194 -2.42 -9.98 7.88
C LEU A 194 -2.77 -9.24 9.18
N HIS A 195 -1.83 -9.17 10.12
CA HIS A 195 -2.03 -8.57 11.45
C HIS A 195 -0.76 -7.83 11.86
N ASP A 196 -0.90 -6.93 12.83
CA ASP A 196 0.22 -6.20 13.38
C ASP A 196 1.35 -7.11 13.86
N ILE A 197 2.57 -6.66 13.65
CA ILE A 197 3.79 -7.32 14.11
C ILE A 197 4.41 -6.47 15.22
N PRO A 198 4.67 -7.05 16.42
CA PRO A 198 5.32 -6.33 17.50
C PRO A 198 6.71 -5.82 17.10
N ALA A 199 7.21 -4.81 17.83
CA ALA A 199 8.57 -4.31 17.63
C ALA A 199 9.63 -5.35 18.03
N GLY A 200 10.80 -5.30 17.36
CA GLY A 200 11.99 -6.06 17.72
C GLY A 200 11.86 -7.58 17.56
N VAL A 201 11.10 -8.05 16.59
CA VAL A 201 10.92 -9.48 16.34
C VAL A 201 11.31 -9.88 14.92
N VAL A 202 11.68 -11.14 14.77
CA VAL A 202 11.70 -11.85 13.48
C VAL A 202 10.34 -12.54 13.34
N ALA A 203 9.62 -12.25 12.27
CA ALA A 203 8.33 -12.85 11.95
C ALA A 203 8.34 -13.44 10.54
N ALA A 204 7.67 -14.55 10.32
CA ALA A 204 7.57 -15.15 8.97
C ALA A 204 6.35 -16.06 8.82
N GLY A 205 6.11 -16.49 7.58
CA GLY A 205 5.12 -17.49 7.22
C GLY A 205 3.84 -16.95 6.58
N VAL A 206 2.94 -17.88 6.26
CA VAL A 206 1.61 -17.61 5.66
C VAL A 206 0.56 -18.38 6.48
N PRO A 207 -0.18 -17.67 7.36
CA PRO A 207 -0.04 -16.25 7.72
C PRO A 207 1.24 -15.96 8.53
N CYS A 208 1.78 -14.75 8.39
CA CYS A 208 2.98 -14.31 9.10
C CYS A 208 2.73 -14.25 10.63
N ARG A 209 3.69 -14.77 11.41
CA ARG A 209 3.66 -14.75 12.87
C ARG A 209 5.04 -14.46 13.43
N PRO A 210 5.15 -13.79 14.60
CA PRO A 210 6.40 -13.69 15.32
C PRO A 210 6.99 -15.08 15.61
N ILE A 211 8.30 -15.23 15.35
CA ILE A 211 9.05 -16.48 15.58
C ILE A 211 9.93 -16.35 16.81
N ARG A 212 10.64 -15.21 16.92
CA ARG A 212 11.57 -14.93 18.02
C ARG A 212 11.87 -13.42 18.12
N PRO A 213 12.34 -12.95 19.25
CA PRO A 213 12.88 -11.59 19.36
C PRO A 213 14.18 -11.43 18.56
N VAL A 214 14.45 -10.20 18.11
CA VAL A 214 15.77 -9.76 17.68
C VAL A 214 16.60 -9.49 18.93
N THR A 215 17.84 -9.99 18.98
CA THR A 215 18.71 -9.92 20.17
C THR A 215 20.14 -9.56 19.79
N GLU A 216 21.01 -9.30 20.76
CA GLU A 216 22.45 -9.06 20.54
C GLU A 216 23.15 -10.25 19.84
N LYS A 217 22.61 -11.45 19.89
CA LYS A 217 23.13 -12.61 19.15
C LYS A 217 22.98 -12.48 17.64
N ASP A 218 22.08 -11.61 17.17
CA ASP A 218 21.89 -11.32 15.75
C ASP A 218 22.91 -10.31 15.22
N ARG A 219 23.74 -9.72 16.11
CA ARG A 219 24.78 -8.79 15.72
C ARG A 219 25.90 -9.53 14.99
N ILE A 220 26.24 -9.04 13.80
CA ILE A 220 27.40 -9.57 13.04
C ILE A 220 28.67 -8.98 13.63
N PRO A 221 29.59 -9.82 14.15
CA PRO A 221 30.87 -9.36 14.68
C PRO A 221 31.75 -8.71 13.61
N LEU A 222 32.44 -7.61 13.95
CA LEU A 222 33.26 -6.85 12.99
C LEU A 222 34.34 -7.73 12.31
N GLU A 223 34.91 -8.69 13.03
CA GLU A 223 35.92 -9.64 12.49
C GLU A 223 35.38 -10.57 11.39
N LYS A 224 34.05 -10.65 11.22
CA LYS A 224 33.38 -11.40 10.14
C LYS A 224 33.04 -10.54 8.92
N MET A 225 33.31 -9.24 8.99
CA MET A 225 33.07 -8.33 7.86
C MET A 225 34.24 -8.47 6.87
N ALA A 226 33.92 -8.64 5.59
CA ALA A 226 34.94 -8.84 4.53
C ALA A 226 35.61 -7.53 4.09
N PHE A 227 34.99 -6.38 4.42
CA PHE A 227 35.45 -5.01 4.09
C PHE A 227 34.80 -4.00 5.03
#